data_ac7311adefe100546eb8553932b21cd6
#
_entry.id   ac7311adefe100546eb8553932b21cd6
#
_cell.length_a   1.000
_cell.length_b   1.000
_cell.length_c   1.000
_cell.angle_alpha   90.00
_cell.angle_beta   90.00
_cell.angle_gamma   90.00
#
_symmetry.space_group_name_H-M   'P 1'
#
loop_
_entity.id
_entity.type
_entity.pdbx_description
1 polymer ?
#
loop_
_entity_poly.entity_id
_entity_poly.type
_entity_poly.pdbx_seq_one_letter_code
_entity_poly.pdbx_strand_id
1 'polypeptide(L)'
;QLLLEGRDVIGPYPGGRFRDVDVAYEQTAAGSKVLATHLGGFIPEVDRFDASFFGISPREAAFIDPQQRLLLEVGWNALEDAGQVREDYDRSRTGVFTGLWTTDYENHILGQPKDPEFYLLTGCGRSTACGRLSFTFGFEGPSVSVDTACSSSMVAIHLACHSLRRDECGMALASGA
;
A
#
# COMPACT_ATOMS: atom_id res chain seq x y z
N GLN A 1 9.00 9.00 14.52
CA GLN A 1 8.77 9.14 15.96
C GLN A 1 8.90 7.79 16.68
N LEU A 2 8.20 6.71 16.28
CA LEU A 2 8.24 5.36 16.88
C LEU A 2 9.67 4.82 17.05
N LEU A 3 10.49 4.93 16.00
CA LEU A 3 11.89 4.47 16.03
C LEU A 3 12.74 5.29 17.00
N LEU A 4 12.53 6.61 17.06
CA LEU A 4 13.24 7.50 17.98
C LEU A 4 12.88 7.22 19.45
N GLU A 5 11.63 6.84 19.70
CA GLU A 5 11.12 6.50 21.03
C GLU A 5 11.45 5.05 21.43
N GLY A 6 11.94 4.23 20.49
CA GLY A 6 12.23 2.81 20.73
C GLY A 6 11.00 2.00 21.13
N ARG A 7 9.80 2.40 20.66
CA ARG A 7 8.55 1.72 21.02
C ARG A 7 8.41 0.40 20.27
N ASP A 8 8.08 -0.66 21.01
CA ASP A 8 7.61 -1.91 20.44
C ASP A 8 6.13 -1.76 20.05
N VAL A 9 5.81 -2.01 18.78
CA VAL A 9 4.45 -1.95 18.22
C VAL A 9 3.91 -3.33 17.88
N ILE A 10 4.64 -4.38 18.22
CA ILE A 10 4.13 -5.74 18.06
C ILE A 10 3.03 -5.97 19.10
N GLY A 11 1.89 -6.35 18.62
CA GLY A 11 0.69 -6.54 19.43
C GLY A 11 -0.11 -7.76 19.02
N PRO A 12 -1.16 -8.08 19.79
CA PRO A 12 -2.05 -9.18 19.45
C PRO A 12 -2.80 -8.88 18.15
N TYR A 13 -3.13 -9.95 17.46
CA TYR A 13 -3.96 -9.94 16.27
C TYR A 13 -5.31 -9.21 16.52
N PRO A 14 -5.70 -8.22 15.69
CA PRO A 14 -6.95 -7.51 15.85
C PRO A 14 -8.14 -8.42 15.45
N GLY A 15 -8.88 -8.90 16.44
CA GLY A 15 -10.04 -9.77 16.23
C GLY A 15 -11.05 -9.19 15.23
N GLY A 16 -11.67 -10.07 14.45
CA GLY A 16 -12.68 -9.71 13.43
C GLY A 16 -12.16 -9.19 12.11
N ARG A 17 -10.83 -8.96 11.97
CA ARG A 17 -10.23 -8.47 10.72
C ARG A 17 -10.13 -9.57 9.65
N PHE A 18 -9.90 -10.81 10.07
CA PHE A 18 -9.76 -11.96 9.18
C PHE A 18 -10.55 -13.14 9.76
N ARG A 19 -11.85 -13.15 9.54
CA ARG A 19 -12.76 -14.16 10.11
C ARG A 19 -12.31 -15.60 9.89
N ASP A 20 -11.72 -15.88 8.74
CA ASP A 20 -11.26 -17.23 8.41
C ASP A 20 -10.05 -17.64 9.25
N VAL A 21 -9.18 -16.68 9.59
CA VAL A 21 -8.04 -16.88 10.49
C VAL A 21 -8.52 -17.00 11.94
N ASP A 22 -9.52 -16.20 12.35
CA ASP A 22 -10.12 -16.29 13.69
C ASP A 22 -10.72 -17.68 13.91
N VAL A 23 -11.47 -18.20 12.93
CA VAL A 23 -12.04 -19.56 12.98
C VAL A 23 -10.96 -20.64 13.02
N ALA A 24 -9.92 -20.49 12.20
CA ALA A 24 -8.77 -21.42 12.20
C ALA A 24 -8.01 -21.37 13.53
N TYR A 25 -7.89 -20.20 14.15
CA TYR A 25 -7.25 -20.03 15.45
C TYR A 25 -8.08 -20.68 16.57
N GLU A 26 -9.40 -20.47 16.61
CA GLU A 26 -10.29 -21.09 17.59
C GLU A 26 -10.29 -22.61 17.48
N GLN A 27 -10.28 -23.16 16.25
CA GLN A 27 -10.19 -24.59 16.01
C GLN A 27 -8.83 -25.18 16.41
N THR A 28 -7.73 -24.42 16.27
CA THR A 28 -6.39 -24.87 16.63
C THR A 28 -6.07 -24.71 18.11
N ALA A 29 -6.66 -23.76 18.79
CA ALA A 29 -6.54 -23.60 20.25
C ALA A 29 -7.08 -24.83 21.02
N ALA A 30 -7.99 -25.60 20.40
CA ALA A 30 -8.51 -26.84 20.95
C ALA A 30 -7.59 -28.07 20.82
N GLY A 31 -6.34 -27.93 20.30
CA GLY A 31 -5.38 -29.05 20.31
C GLY A 31 -4.35 -29.13 19.18
N SER A 32 -4.19 -28.15 18.31
CA SER A 32 -3.21 -28.18 17.22
C SER A 32 -2.21 -27.00 17.27
N LYS A 33 -0.92 -27.29 17.06
CA LYS A 33 0.21 -26.35 17.15
C LYS A 33 0.44 -25.49 15.88
N VAL A 34 -0.58 -25.11 15.13
CA VAL A 34 -0.39 -24.56 13.78
C VAL A 34 -0.11 -23.03 13.76
N LEU A 35 -0.50 -22.28 14.78
CA LEU A 35 -0.13 -20.87 14.90
C LEU A 35 0.72 -20.63 16.15
N ALA A 36 2.03 -20.52 15.96
CA ALA A 36 2.97 -20.35 17.07
C ALA A 36 2.90 -18.95 17.71
N THR A 37 2.42 -17.94 16.97
CA THR A 37 2.27 -16.58 17.50
C THR A 37 1.01 -15.91 16.91
N HIS A 38 0.28 -15.22 17.78
CA HIS A 38 -0.83 -14.32 17.42
C HIS A 38 -0.39 -12.85 17.53
N LEU A 39 0.92 -12.62 17.51
CA LEU A 39 1.53 -11.30 17.62
C LEU A 39 2.06 -10.86 16.26
N GLY A 40 1.88 -9.59 15.93
CA GLY A 40 2.39 -8.99 14.70
C GLY A 40 2.36 -7.47 14.73
N GLY A 41 2.95 -6.86 13.72
CA GLY A 41 2.86 -5.42 13.51
C GLY A 41 1.60 -5.12 12.70
N PHE A 42 0.52 -4.70 13.37
CA PHE A 42 -0.75 -4.41 12.73
C PHE A 42 -0.99 -2.91 12.63
N ILE A 43 -1.39 -2.46 11.45
CA ILE A 43 -1.83 -1.08 11.21
C ILE A 43 -3.30 -0.99 11.63
N PRO A 44 -3.68 -0.05 12.52
CA PRO A 44 -5.07 0.17 12.87
C PRO A 44 -5.87 0.77 11.69
N GLU A 45 -7.18 0.59 11.70
CA GLU A 45 -8.13 1.29 10.82
C GLU A 45 -7.79 1.24 9.32
N VAL A 46 -7.21 0.14 8.81
CA VAL A 46 -6.84 -0.03 7.39
C VAL A 46 -8.04 0.00 6.44
N ASP A 47 -9.26 -0.11 6.97
CA ASP A 47 -10.53 0.02 6.27
C ASP A 47 -10.96 1.47 6.07
N ARG A 48 -10.36 2.42 6.80
CA ARG A 48 -10.63 3.85 6.67
C ARG A 48 -9.76 4.46 5.58
N PHE A 49 -10.35 5.33 4.78
CA PHE A 49 -9.70 6.04 3.70
C PHE A 49 -10.52 7.26 3.31
N ASP A 50 -9.90 8.42 3.24
CA ASP A 50 -10.56 9.63 2.71
C ASP A 50 -10.53 9.64 1.17
N ALA A 51 -11.42 8.85 0.58
CA ALA A 51 -11.55 8.76 -0.87
C ALA A 51 -11.87 10.11 -1.52
N SER A 52 -12.68 10.94 -0.82
CA SER A 52 -13.10 12.27 -1.31
C SER A 52 -11.90 13.20 -1.48
N PHE A 53 -10.98 13.18 -0.52
CA PHE A 53 -9.75 13.96 -0.59
C PHE A 53 -8.92 13.67 -1.86
N PHE A 54 -8.86 12.40 -2.26
CA PHE A 54 -8.15 11.96 -3.46
C PHE A 54 -8.99 11.96 -4.74
N GLY A 55 -10.22 12.50 -4.68
CA GLY A 55 -11.12 12.55 -5.84
C GLY A 55 -11.63 11.18 -6.29
N ILE A 56 -11.62 10.19 -5.40
CA ILE A 56 -12.04 8.81 -5.66
C ILE A 56 -13.49 8.62 -5.23
N SER A 57 -14.31 8.03 -6.09
CA SER A 57 -15.71 7.75 -5.74
C SER A 57 -15.81 6.67 -4.65
N PRO A 58 -16.84 6.70 -3.77
CA PRO A 58 -17.04 5.66 -2.76
C PRO A 58 -17.16 4.24 -3.37
N ARG A 59 -17.73 4.14 -4.57
CA ARG A 59 -17.85 2.89 -5.31
C ARG A 59 -16.48 2.34 -5.72
N GLU A 60 -15.64 3.17 -6.31
CA GLU A 60 -14.27 2.81 -6.67
C GLU A 60 -13.44 2.46 -5.43
N ALA A 61 -13.52 3.29 -4.38
CA ALA A 61 -12.77 3.10 -3.15
C ALA A 61 -12.97 1.71 -2.53
N ALA A 62 -14.17 1.14 -2.66
CA ALA A 62 -14.46 -0.20 -2.14
C ALA A 62 -13.68 -1.33 -2.86
N PHE A 63 -13.19 -1.08 -4.07
CA PHE A 63 -12.41 -2.03 -4.87
C PHE A 63 -10.90 -1.76 -4.82
N ILE A 64 -10.46 -0.66 -4.18
CA ILE A 64 -9.04 -0.35 -4.06
C ILE A 64 -8.46 -1.14 -2.90
N ASP A 65 -7.39 -1.88 -3.18
CA ASP A 65 -6.61 -2.59 -2.16
C ASP A 65 -6.18 -1.61 -1.04
N PRO A 66 -6.33 -1.97 0.24
CA PRO A 66 -5.86 -1.15 1.36
C PRO A 66 -4.40 -0.71 1.22
N GLN A 67 -3.53 -1.53 0.62
CA GLN A 67 -2.15 -1.15 0.33
C GLN A 67 -2.09 0.11 -0.55
N GLN A 68 -2.90 0.18 -1.61
CA GLN A 68 -2.93 1.36 -2.50
C GLN A 68 -3.52 2.59 -1.81
N ARG A 69 -4.51 2.41 -0.92
CA ARG A 69 -5.09 3.52 -0.12
C ARG A 69 -4.05 4.10 0.83
N LEU A 70 -3.35 3.24 1.57
CA LEU A 70 -2.27 3.64 2.48
C LEU A 70 -1.12 4.34 1.73
N LEU A 71 -0.75 3.82 0.54
CA LEU A 71 0.28 4.45 -0.28
C LEU A 71 -0.09 5.87 -0.72
N LEU A 72 -1.38 6.15 -1.01
CA LEU A 72 -1.84 7.51 -1.30
C LEU A 72 -1.69 8.42 -0.08
N GLU A 73 -2.13 7.98 1.10
CA GLU A 73 -2.06 8.78 2.32
C GLU A 73 -0.62 9.03 2.78
N VAL A 74 0.22 7.98 2.82
CA VAL A 74 1.63 8.16 3.22
C VAL A 74 2.44 8.88 2.16
N GLY A 75 2.08 8.73 0.88
CA GLY A 75 2.69 9.49 -0.21
C GLY A 75 2.40 10.99 -0.10
N TRP A 76 1.16 11.35 0.21
CA TRP A 76 0.79 12.72 0.50
C TRP A 76 1.57 13.28 1.70
N ASN A 77 1.58 12.55 2.81
CA ASN A 77 2.31 12.96 4.01
C ASN A 77 3.81 13.13 3.75
N ALA A 78 4.41 12.26 2.92
CA ALA A 78 5.83 12.36 2.58
C ALA A 78 6.14 13.61 1.75
N LEU A 79 5.24 14.03 0.86
CA LEU A 79 5.39 15.27 0.08
C LEU A 79 5.25 16.50 0.99
N GLU A 80 4.27 16.52 1.90
CA GLU A 80 4.11 17.60 2.88
C GLU A 80 5.33 17.70 3.80
N ASP A 81 5.84 16.58 4.31
CA ASP A 81 7.02 16.52 5.18
C ASP A 81 8.29 17.01 4.46
N ALA A 82 8.36 16.77 3.14
CA ALA A 82 9.42 17.28 2.28
C ALA A 82 9.24 18.75 1.89
N GLY A 83 8.19 19.41 2.36
CA GLY A 83 7.85 20.80 2.00
C GLY A 83 7.48 20.99 0.54
N GLN A 84 7.06 19.90 -0.14
CA GLN A 84 6.62 19.97 -1.53
C GLN A 84 5.17 20.40 -1.60
N VAL A 85 4.88 21.46 -2.33
CA VAL A 85 3.51 21.88 -2.63
C VAL A 85 3.11 21.44 -4.03
N ARG A 86 1.81 21.31 -4.28
CA ARG A 86 1.31 20.73 -5.54
C ARG A 86 1.82 21.47 -6.78
N GLU A 87 1.98 22.76 -6.69
CA GLU A 87 2.49 23.61 -7.77
C GLU A 87 3.93 23.27 -8.16
N ASP A 88 4.72 22.70 -7.25
CA ASP A 88 6.11 22.34 -7.48
C ASP A 88 6.24 20.98 -8.16
N TYR A 89 5.31 20.05 -7.91
CA TYR A 89 5.44 18.69 -8.41
C TYR A 89 4.39 18.28 -9.46
N ASP A 90 3.30 19.03 -9.64
CA ASP A 90 2.33 18.74 -10.70
C ASP A 90 3.00 18.83 -12.07
N ARG A 91 2.80 17.78 -12.89
CA ARG A 91 3.48 17.58 -14.17
C ARG A 91 5.00 17.59 -14.10
N SER A 92 5.55 17.32 -12.93
CA SER A 92 7.00 17.19 -12.76
C SER A 92 7.50 15.83 -13.25
N ARG A 93 8.79 15.78 -13.59
CA ARG A 93 9.50 14.52 -13.86
C ARG A 93 9.78 13.75 -12.55
N THR A 94 8.75 13.60 -11.71
CA THR A 94 8.86 12.80 -10.48
C THR A 94 8.60 11.33 -10.80
N GLY A 95 9.54 10.47 -10.41
CA GLY A 95 9.40 9.01 -10.55
C GLY A 95 8.70 8.40 -9.35
N VAL A 96 7.92 7.33 -9.56
CA VAL A 96 7.27 6.53 -8.51
C VAL A 96 7.77 5.09 -8.59
N PHE A 97 8.33 4.61 -7.49
CA PHE A 97 8.87 3.25 -7.37
C PHE A 97 8.26 2.58 -6.13
N THR A 98 7.44 1.55 -6.35
CA THR A 98 6.65 0.95 -5.27
C THR A 98 6.90 -0.55 -5.18
N GLY A 99 7.30 -1.02 -4.00
CA GLY A 99 7.39 -2.44 -3.68
C GLY A 99 6.05 -2.98 -3.20
N LEU A 100 5.49 -3.97 -3.91
CA LEU A 100 4.21 -4.61 -3.55
C LEU A 100 4.29 -6.09 -3.81
N TRP A 101 3.72 -6.91 -2.90
CA TRP A 101 3.81 -8.35 -3.02
C TRP A 101 2.45 -9.05 -3.03
N THR A 102 1.57 -8.78 -2.07
CA THR A 102 0.35 -9.58 -1.85
C THR A 102 -0.83 -9.15 -2.73
N THR A 103 -1.78 -10.07 -2.92
CA THR A 103 -3.06 -9.86 -3.62
C THR A 103 -4.25 -10.34 -2.76
N ASP A 104 -4.10 -10.30 -1.45
CA ASP A 104 -5.08 -10.87 -0.52
C ASP A 104 -6.44 -10.19 -0.64
N TYR A 105 -6.46 -8.88 -0.85
CA TYR A 105 -7.69 -8.13 -1.00
C TYR A 105 -8.44 -8.48 -2.29
N GLU A 106 -7.74 -8.70 -3.39
CA GLU A 106 -8.32 -9.19 -4.64
C GLU A 106 -9.01 -10.54 -4.44
N ASN A 107 -8.33 -11.48 -3.78
CA ASN A 107 -8.89 -12.79 -3.46
C ASN A 107 -10.12 -12.68 -2.55
N HIS A 108 -10.09 -11.75 -1.59
CA HIS A 108 -11.22 -11.48 -0.70
C HIS A 108 -12.44 -10.96 -1.49
N ILE A 109 -12.25 -10.03 -2.43
CA ILE A 109 -13.35 -9.49 -3.26
C ILE A 109 -13.89 -10.57 -4.20
N LEU A 110 -13.03 -11.33 -4.86
CA LEU A 110 -13.43 -12.41 -5.78
C LEU A 110 -14.20 -13.53 -5.08
N GLY A 111 -13.94 -13.75 -3.79
CA GLY A 111 -14.69 -14.71 -2.96
C GLY A 111 -16.09 -14.25 -2.55
N GLN A 112 -16.48 -12.99 -2.85
CA GLN A 112 -17.81 -12.48 -2.54
C GLN A 112 -18.81 -12.75 -3.68
N PRO A 113 -20.13 -12.93 -3.38
CA PRO A 113 -21.15 -13.22 -4.37
C PRO A 113 -21.58 -11.97 -5.17
N LYS A 114 -20.64 -11.18 -5.63
CA LYS A 114 -20.84 -9.99 -6.47
C LYS A 114 -20.01 -10.14 -7.73
N ASP A 115 -20.57 -9.72 -8.86
CA ASP A 115 -19.79 -9.65 -10.09
C ASP A 115 -18.62 -8.68 -9.92
N PRO A 116 -17.40 -9.11 -10.24
CA PRO A 116 -16.24 -8.24 -10.20
C PRO A 116 -16.43 -7.06 -11.16
N GLU A 117 -16.31 -5.86 -10.64
CA GLU A 117 -16.43 -4.64 -11.43
C GLU A 117 -15.10 -4.30 -12.11
N PHE A 118 -15.16 -3.44 -13.14
CA PHE A 118 -13.97 -2.92 -13.80
C PHE A 118 -12.96 -2.31 -12.80
N TYR A 119 -13.46 -1.74 -11.72
CA TYR A 119 -12.62 -1.18 -10.65
C TYR A 119 -11.71 -2.19 -9.94
N LEU A 120 -12.02 -3.49 -10.00
CA LEU A 120 -11.16 -4.51 -9.42
C LEU A 120 -9.78 -4.55 -10.09
N LEU A 121 -9.75 -4.46 -11.43
CA LEU A 121 -8.49 -4.47 -12.18
C LEU A 121 -7.58 -3.30 -11.82
N THR A 122 -8.15 -2.12 -11.66
CA THR A 122 -7.38 -0.92 -11.32
C THR A 122 -7.14 -0.77 -9.82
N GLY A 123 -8.04 -1.30 -8.99
CA GLY A 123 -7.98 -1.22 -7.54
C GLY A 123 -7.05 -2.25 -6.89
N CYS A 124 -6.92 -3.44 -7.48
CA CYS A 124 -6.10 -4.53 -6.92
C CYS A 124 -4.85 -4.83 -7.75
N GLY A 125 -4.75 -4.32 -8.99
CA GLY A 125 -3.59 -4.53 -9.83
C GLY A 125 -2.31 -3.97 -9.20
N ARG A 126 -1.29 -4.79 -9.04
CA ARG A 126 0.02 -4.32 -8.50
C ARG A 126 0.66 -3.28 -9.40
N SER A 127 0.56 -3.45 -10.70
CA SER A 127 1.07 -2.49 -11.70
C SER A 127 0.34 -1.15 -11.66
N THR A 128 -0.91 -1.11 -11.18
CA THR A 128 -1.69 0.12 -11.10
C THR A 128 -1.40 0.95 -9.86
N ALA A 129 -0.78 0.37 -8.83
CA ALA A 129 -0.47 1.07 -7.58
C ALA A 129 0.44 2.29 -7.80
N CYS A 130 1.57 2.12 -8.49
CA CYS A 130 2.45 3.23 -8.84
C CYS A 130 1.77 4.21 -9.82
N GLY A 131 1.02 3.69 -10.79
CA GLY A 131 0.27 4.51 -11.74
C GLY A 131 -0.80 5.38 -11.05
N ARG A 132 -1.47 4.87 -10.02
CA ARG A 132 -2.44 5.61 -9.21
C ARG A 132 -1.77 6.76 -8.45
N LEU A 133 -0.63 6.53 -7.83
CA LEU A 133 0.17 7.59 -7.20
C LEU A 133 0.57 8.66 -8.22
N SER A 134 1.14 8.24 -9.35
CA SER A 134 1.54 9.17 -10.41
C SER A 134 0.35 10.00 -10.92
N PHE A 135 -0.78 9.36 -11.18
CA PHE A 135 -1.99 10.05 -11.65
C PHE A 135 -2.54 11.03 -10.61
N THR A 136 -2.66 10.59 -9.35
CA THR A 136 -3.24 11.40 -8.28
C THR A 136 -2.40 12.64 -7.98
N PHE A 137 -1.09 12.50 -8.01
CA PHE A 137 -0.16 13.61 -7.72
C PHE A 137 0.30 14.36 -8.97
N GLY A 138 -0.04 13.91 -10.17
CA GLY A 138 0.35 14.59 -11.42
C GLY A 138 1.80 14.34 -11.83
N PHE A 139 2.40 13.21 -11.44
CA PHE A 139 3.79 12.89 -11.77
C PHE A 139 3.92 12.31 -13.17
N GLU A 140 4.93 12.77 -13.92
CA GLU A 140 5.20 12.37 -15.31
C GLU A 140 6.53 11.59 -15.49
N GLY A 141 7.20 11.27 -14.39
CA GLY A 141 8.42 10.46 -14.42
C GLY A 141 8.16 8.95 -14.51
N PRO A 142 9.19 8.11 -14.41
CA PRO A 142 9.07 6.65 -14.41
C PRO A 142 8.12 6.16 -13.31
N SER A 143 7.28 5.18 -13.64
CA SER A 143 6.28 4.63 -12.71
C SER A 143 6.40 3.11 -12.70
N VAL A 144 6.97 2.54 -11.63
CA VAL A 144 7.39 1.14 -11.56
C VAL A 144 6.92 0.49 -10.27
N SER A 145 6.12 -0.57 -10.38
CA SER A 145 5.87 -1.49 -9.28
C SER A 145 6.83 -2.69 -9.38
N VAL A 146 7.39 -3.09 -8.26
CA VAL A 146 8.36 -4.18 -8.18
C VAL A 146 7.95 -5.19 -7.11
N ASP A 147 8.08 -6.46 -7.46
CA ASP A 147 7.87 -7.58 -6.55
C ASP A 147 9.14 -8.43 -6.49
N THR A 148 9.81 -8.36 -5.36
CA THR A 148 10.94 -9.22 -4.99
C THR A 148 10.74 -9.76 -3.57
N ALA A 149 9.47 -10.03 -3.22
CA ALA A 149 9.03 -10.48 -1.91
C ALA A 149 9.50 -9.51 -0.79
N CYS A 150 10.09 -10.02 0.28
CA CYS A 150 10.52 -9.22 1.44
C CYS A 150 11.51 -8.10 1.11
N SER A 151 12.17 -8.12 -0.04
CA SER A 151 13.13 -7.09 -0.47
C SER A 151 12.52 -6.00 -1.38
N SER A 152 11.22 -6.06 -1.69
CA SER A 152 10.59 -5.20 -2.68
C SER A 152 10.81 -3.70 -2.41
N SER A 153 10.62 -3.24 -1.18
CA SER A 153 10.82 -1.84 -0.80
C SER A 153 12.28 -1.37 -0.96
N MET A 154 13.24 -2.23 -0.64
CA MET A 154 14.67 -1.92 -0.82
C MET A 154 15.05 -1.86 -2.30
N VAL A 155 14.47 -2.74 -3.13
CA VAL A 155 14.67 -2.71 -4.58
C VAL A 155 14.01 -1.45 -5.17
N ALA A 156 12.84 -1.05 -4.70
CA ALA A 156 12.19 0.21 -5.11
C ALA A 156 13.08 1.42 -4.82
N ILE A 157 13.69 1.50 -3.63
CA ILE A 157 14.65 2.55 -3.28
C ILE A 157 15.88 2.50 -4.20
N HIS A 158 16.42 1.31 -4.48
CA HIS A 158 17.56 1.16 -5.40
C HIS A 158 17.23 1.69 -6.79
N LEU A 159 16.08 1.33 -7.35
CA LEU A 159 15.62 1.79 -8.66
C LEU A 159 15.42 3.32 -8.68
N ALA A 160 14.82 3.88 -7.64
CA ALA A 160 14.66 5.32 -7.48
C ALA A 160 16.01 6.06 -7.50
N CYS A 161 16.97 5.60 -6.71
CA CYS A 161 18.32 6.16 -6.68
C CYS A 161 19.03 6.03 -8.04
N HIS A 162 18.82 4.92 -8.74
CA HIS A 162 19.40 4.68 -10.06
C HIS A 162 18.81 5.65 -11.10
N SER A 163 17.48 5.81 -11.09
CA SER A 163 16.77 6.71 -11.99
C SER A 163 17.17 8.18 -11.78
N LEU A 164 17.33 8.62 -10.51
CA LEU A 164 17.84 9.95 -10.19
C LEU A 164 19.28 10.17 -10.72
N ARG A 165 20.17 9.19 -10.52
CA ARG A 165 21.56 9.30 -11.00
C ARG A 165 21.70 9.34 -12.51
N ARG A 166 20.72 8.79 -13.23
CA ARG A 166 20.68 8.78 -14.70
C ARG A 166 19.89 9.94 -15.30
N ASP A 167 19.42 10.85 -14.45
CA ASP A 167 18.57 11.97 -14.87
C ASP A 167 17.27 11.54 -15.59
N GLU A 168 16.75 10.36 -15.24
CA GLU A 168 15.46 9.88 -15.73
C GLU A 168 14.30 10.58 -15.01
N CYS A 169 14.52 11.02 -13.77
CA CYS A 169 13.61 11.86 -12.99
C CYS A 169 14.39 12.87 -12.15
N GLY A 170 13.73 13.99 -11.81
CA GLY A 170 14.32 15.04 -10.94
C GLY A 170 14.03 14.80 -9.46
N MET A 171 12.94 14.11 -9.15
CA MET A 171 12.53 13.68 -7.82
C MET A 171 12.02 12.24 -7.92
N ALA A 172 12.07 11.50 -6.82
CA ALA A 172 11.54 10.14 -6.78
C ALA A 172 10.81 9.85 -5.45
N LEU A 173 9.60 9.30 -5.56
CA LEU A 173 8.86 8.72 -4.45
C LEU A 173 9.10 7.21 -4.45
N ALA A 174 9.79 6.71 -3.42
CA ALA A 174 10.02 5.28 -3.21
C ALA A 174 9.20 4.80 -2.02
N SER A 175 8.47 3.70 -2.20
CA SER A 175 7.53 3.18 -1.21
C SER A 175 7.48 1.66 -1.19
N GLY A 176 6.80 1.11 -0.17
CA GLY A 176 6.50 -0.32 -0.07
C GLY A 176 5.34 -0.57 0.87
N ALA A 177 4.49 -1.55 0.55
CA ALA A 177 3.35 -1.98 1.35
C ALA A 177 3.17 -3.51 1.28
#